data_cbc2e7a79fef683125373b432a87b328
#
_entry.id   cbc2e7a79fef683125373b432a87b328
#
_cell.length_a   1.000
_cell.length_b   1.000
_cell.length_c   1.000
_cell.angle_alpha   90.00
_cell.angle_beta   90.00
_cell.angle_gamma   90.00
#
_symmetry.space_group_name_H-M   'P 1'
#
loop_
_entity.id
_entity.type
_entity.pdbx_description
1 polymer ?
#
loop_
_entity_poly.entity_id
_entity_poly.type
_entity_poly.pdbx_seq_one_letter_code
_entity_poly.pdbx_strand_id
1 'polypeptide(L)'
;MRIILRLSGLAIVLWSLGYSSIAGAQTDEIQVYDAEIAAPGVFNLTWHNNFISSGAGTPSFPGAIVPDKSLNGVTEWAYGVAPWFEAGLYFPLYSITRDNSVLYNGFKLRTLFVSPDAANRQVFYGVNFEFSFNTQHWNERRYTSEIRPIIGTHVGRFDFIFNPIVDNSYNGFSNLEFVPATRVAMNVSEACKLALEEYDDFGRVSHFLPAAKQSHQLFGVLDINIHGLSVEMGVGAGLTSGSDHRIVKLILSKDL
;
A
#
# COMPACT_ATOMS: atom_id res chain seq x y z
N MET A 1 -1.43 54.47 -54.63
CA MET A 1 -0.87 54.43 -53.27
C MET A 1 -1.51 53.24 -52.52
N ARG A 2 -0.85 52.09 -52.48
CA ARG A 2 -1.37 50.82 -51.89
C ARG A 2 -0.74 50.70 -50.53
N ILE A 3 -1.58 50.72 -49.49
CA ILE A 3 -1.19 50.41 -48.10
C ILE A 3 -1.38 48.91 -47.89
N ILE A 4 -0.26 48.20 -47.66
CA ILE A 4 -0.27 46.77 -47.31
C ILE A 4 -0.27 46.70 -45.78
N LEU A 5 -1.39 46.25 -45.18
CA LEU A 5 -1.46 45.87 -43.78
C LEU A 5 -0.87 44.46 -43.63
N ARG A 6 0.24 44.36 -42.92
CA ARG A 6 0.78 43.07 -42.44
C ARG A 6 0.12 42.73 -41.09
N LEU A 7 -0.71 41.72 -41.07
CA LEU A 7 -1.21 41.07 -39.88
C LEU A 7 -0.15 40.08 -39.40
N SER A 8 0.56 40.43 -38.34
CA SER A 8 1.46 39.52 -37.64
C SER A 8 0.63 38.68 -36.66
N GLY A 9 0.32 37.47 -37.02
CA GLY A 9 -0.33 36.48 -36.14
C GLY A 9 0.64 36.02 -35.05
N LEU A 10 0.41 36.48 -33.83
CA LEU A 10 1.10 35.98 -32.64
C LEU A 10 0.47 34.66 -32.22
N ALA A 11 1.05 33.54 -32.63
CA ALA A 11 0.67 32.22 -32.14
C ALA A 11 1.24 32.01 -30.73
N ILE A 12 0.42 32.26 -29.71
CA ILE A 12 0.71 31.86 -28.32
C ILE A 12 0.51 30.37 -28.24
N VAL A 13 1.60 29.59 -28.33
CA VAL A 13 1.61 28.17 -27.96
C VAL A 13 1.61 28.12 -26.43
N LEU A 14 0.44 27.96 -25.84
CA LEU A 14 0.28 27.57 -24.45
C LEU A 14 0.80 26.14 -24.31
N TRP A 15 2.05 26.00 -23.96
CA TRP A 15 2.62 24.75 -23.47
C TRP A 15 2.04 24.53 -22.08
N SER A 16 0.90 23.86 -21.99
CA SER A 16 0.42 23.27 -20.77
C SER A 16 1.40 22.14 -20.39
N LEU A 17 2.39 22.49 -19.57
CA LEU A 17 3.16 21.52 -18.82
C LEU A 17 2.16 20.83 -17.88
N GLY A 18 1.51 19.79 -18.35
CA GLY A 18 0.80 18.83 -17.51
C GLY A 18 1.86 18.20 -16.60
N TYR A 19 1.91 18.64 -15.36
CA TYR A 19 2.56 17.88 -14.31
C TYR A 19 1.78 16.58 -14.19
N SER A 20 2.27 15.56 -14.87
CA SER A 20 1.83 14.19 -14.61
C SER A 20 2.39 13.85 -13.24
N SER A 21 1.57 13.91 -12.21
CA SER A 21 1.90 13.28 -10.94
C SER A 21 2.17 11.81 -11.26
N ILE A 22 3.39 11.39 -11.07
CA ILE A 22 3.73 9.97 -11.04
C ILE A 22 3.03 9.47 -9.78
N ALA A 23 2.06 8.60 -9.93
CA ALA A 23 1.47 7.91 -8.80
C ALA A 23 2.59 7.04 -8.21
N GLY A 24 3.17 7.50 -7.16
CA GLY A 24 4.16 6.81 -6.36
C GLY A 24 3.73 7.03 -4.93
N ALA A 25 2.69 6.31 -4.50
CA ALA A 25 2.32 6.31 -3.11
C ALA A 25 3.47 5.71 -2.32
N GLN A 26 4.00 6.49 -1.38
CA GLN A 26 4.94 5.96 -0.41
C GLN A 26 4.17 4.99 0.47
N THR A 27 4.62 3.75 0.54
CA THR A 27 3.89 2.68 1.21
C THR A 27 4.61 2.31 2.51
N ASP A 28 3.95 2.50 3.63
CA ASP A 28 4.40 2.08 4.96
C ASP A 28 4.17 0.58 5.18
N GLU A 29 3.17 0.04 4.51
CA GLU A 29 2.71 -1.34 4.63
C GLU A 29 2.57 -1.96 3.23
N ILE A 30 3.23 -3.09 3.00
CA ILE A 30 3.07 -3.92 1.79
C ILE A 30 2.56 -5.28 2.26
N GLN A 31 1.23 -5.43 2.39
CA GLN A 31 0.57 -6.62 2.90
C GLN A 31 -0.77 -6.84 2.21
N VAL A 32 -1.09 -8.09 1.89
CA VAL A 32 -2.45 -8.52 1.50
C VAL A 32 -3.15 -9.06 2.73
N TYR A 33 -4.30 -8.48 3.08
CA TYR A 33 -5.09 -8.90 4.24
C TYR A 33 -5.88 -10.16 3.92
N ASP A 34 -5.80 -11.13 4.82
CA ASP A 34 -6.40 -12.47 4.71
C ASP A 34 -7.58 -12.70 5.68
N ALA A 35 -8.05 -11.63 6.33
CA ALA A 35 -9.11 -11.66 7.33
C ALA A 35 -8.75 -12.43 8.63
N GLU A 36 -7.49 -12.72 8.88
CA GLU A 36 -7.03 -13.16 10.22
C GLU A 36 -6.94 -11.94 11.15
N ILE A 37 -7.38 -12.09 12.40
CA ILE A 37 -7.37 -11.06 13.43
C ILE A 37 -6.91 -11.64 14.77
N ALA A 38 -6.44 -10.79 15.67
CA ALA A 38 -6.13 -11.18 17.04
C ALA A 38 -7.37 -11.74 17.76
N ALA A 39 -7.18 -12.74 18.58
CA ALA A 39 -8.27 -13.31 19.40
C ALA A 39 -8.86 -12.24 20.34
N PRO A 40 -10.16 -12.33 20.72
CA PRO A 40 -10.77 -11.38 21.64
C PRO A 40 -9.99 -11.26 22.95
N GLY A 41 -9.64 -10.02 23.32
CA GLY A 41 -8.85 -9.72 24.52
C GLY A 41 -7.32 -9.80 24.32
N VAL A 42 -6.85 -10.17 23.14
CA VAL A 42 -5.43 -10.28 22.83
C VAL A 42 -4.93 -9.02 22.13
N PHE A 43 -3.77 -8.52 22.53
CA PHE A 43 -3.01 -7.53 21.80
C PHE A 43 -2.08 -8.24 20.82
N ASN A 44 -2.00 -7.71 19.60
CA ASN A 44 -1.01 -8.10 18.62
C ASN A 44 -0.11 -6.91 18.31
N LEU A 45 1.19 -7.17 18.19
CA LEU A 45 2.17 -6.20 17.72
C LEU A 45 2.74 -6.67 16.40
N THR A 46 2.55 -5.87 15.35
CA THR A 46 3.14 -6.12 14.03
C THR A 46 4.10 -4.99 13.64
N TRP A 47 5.26 -5.36 13.14
CA TRP A 47 6.28 -4.43 12.66
C TRP A 47 6.50 -4.61 11.17
N HIS A 48 6.09 -3.62 10.39
CA HIS A 48 6.25 -3.58 8.93
C HIS A 48 7.51 -2.81 8.56
N ASN A 49 8.28 -3.32 7.60
CA ASN A 49 9.45 -2.68 7.03
C ASN A 49 9.54 -2.96 5.54
N ASN A 50 9.66 -1.89 4.75
CA ASN A 50 9.76 -1.95 3.30
C ASN A 50 10.99 -1.17 2.85
N PHE A 51 12.01 -1.87 2.37
CA PHE A 51 13.22 -1.25 1.85
C PHE A 51 13.19 -1.19 0.32
N ILE A 52 13.15 0.02 -0.20
CA ILE A 52 13.22 0.29 -1.65
C ILE A 52 14.69 0.35 -2.05
N SER A 53 15.25 -0.79 -2.49
CA SER A 53 16.66 -0.89 -2.88
C SER A 53 16.96 -0.21 -4.21
N SER A 54 15.93 -0.02 -5.06
CA SER A 54 15.99 0.74 -6.31
C SER A 54 14.58 1.24 -6.64
N GLY A 55 14.38 2.54 -6.63
CA GLY A 55 13.10 3.20 -6.84
C GLY A 55 13.24 4.50 -7.63
N ALA A 56 12.18 5.31 -7.61
CA ALA A 56 12.20 6.63 -8.22
C ALA A 56 13.26 7.52 -7.57
N GLY A 57 14.15 8.10 -8.39
CA GLY A 57 15.23 9.00 -7.93
C GLY A 57 14.78 10.44 -7.67
N THR A 58 13.49 10.75 -7.88
CA THR A 58 12.89 12.07 -7.67
C THR A 58 11.66 11.95 -6.79
N PRO A 59 11.34 12.98 -5.99
CA PRO A 59 10.13 12.97 -5.17
C PRO A 59 8.87 13.01 -6.05
N SER A 60 7.79 12.36 -5.61
CA SER A 60 6.50 12.31 -6.31
C SER A 60 5.78 13.67 -6.31
N PHE A 61 6.05 14.50 -5.31
CA PHE A 61 5.56 15.89 -5.19
C PHE A 61 6.62 16.76 -4.49
N PRO A 62 6.53 18.10 -4.57
CA PRO A 62 7.50 18.98 -3.92
C PRO A 62 7.60 18.76 -2.42
N GLY A 63 8.78 18.38 -1.93
CA GLY A 63 9.04 18.09 -0.51
C GLY A 63 8.77 16.65 -0.07
N ALA A 64 8.33 15.76 -0.97
CA ALA A 64 8.19 14.34 -0.68
C ALA A 64 9.55 13.65 -0.46
N ILE A 65 9.50 12.55 0.26
CA ILE A 65 10.66 11.65 0.40
C ILE A 65 10.98 11.04 -0.97
N VAL A 66 12.27 10.97 -1.30
CA VAL A 66 12.72 10.23 -2.49
C VAL A 66 12.69 8.74 -2.20
N PRO A 67 11.96 7.93 -2.99
CA PRO A 67 11.81 6.49 -2.74
C PRO A 67 13.12 5.71 -2.84
N ASP A 68 14.02 6.07 -3.77
CA ASP A 68 15.27 5.32 -4.00
C ASP A 68 16.13 5.23 -2.73
N LYS A 69 16.42 4.00 -2.30
CA LYS A 69 17.21 3.67 -1.10
C LYS A 69 16.59 4.18 0.21
N SER A 70 15.27 4.26 0.28
CA SER A 70 14.54 4.53 1.51
C SER A 70 14.04 3.25 2.17
N LEU A 71 13.97 3.26 3.50
CA LEU A 71 13.24 2.27 4.28
C LEU A 71 11.99 2.97 4.85
N ASN A 72 10.83 2.42 4.58
CA ASN A 72 9.56 2.88 5.15
C ASN A 72 9.03 1.80 6.08
N GLY A 73 8.51 2.20 7.23
CA GLY A 73 8.01 1.23 8.18
C GLY A 73 7.02 1.81 9.17
N VAL A 74 6.37 0.89 9.89
CA VAL A 74 5.41 1.23 10.93
C VAL A 74 5.32 0.11 11.95
N THR A 75 5.04 0.45 13.20
CA THR A 75 4.54 -0.50 14.21
C THR A 75 3.03 -0.38 14.28
N GLU A 76 2.36 -1.52 14.13
CA GLU A 76 0.93 -1.68 14.27
C GLU A 76 0.62 -2.34 15.61
N TRP A 77 -0.27 -1.72 16.39
CA TRP A 77 -0.80 -2.20 17.65
C TRP A 77 -2.26 -2.56 17.42
N ALA A 78 -2.56 -3.85 17.35
CA ALA A 78 -3.92 -4.33 17.15
C ALA A 78 -4.48 -4.94 18.44
N TYR A 79 -5.80 -4.85 18.61
CA TYR A 79 -6.52 -5.43 19.74
C TYR A 79 -7.77 -6.15 19.24
N GLY A 80 -7.83 -7.44 19.50
CA GLY A 80 -9.01 -8.25 19.22
C GLY A 80 -10.15 -7.85 20.16
N VAL A 81 -11.18 -7.22 19.62
CA VAL A 81 -12.36 -6.77 20.40
C VAL A 81 -13.43 -7.85 20.43
N ALA A 82 -13.65 -8.51 19.29
CA ALA A 82 -14.64 -9.58 19.12
C ALA A 82 -14.16 -10.57 18.04
N PRO A 83 -14.75 -11.77 17.89
CA PRO A 83 -14.34 -12.73 16.86
C PRO A 83 -14.50 -12.24 15.41
N TRP A 84 -15.06 -11.07 15.21
CA TRP A 84 -15.34 -10.44 13.91
C TRP A 84 -14.84 -9.00 13.83
N PHE A 85 -14.19 -8.48 14.88
CA PHE A 85 -13.77 -7.08 14.95
C PHE A 85 -12.45 -6.90 15.68
N GLU A 86 -11.53 -6.18 15.03
CA GLU A 86 -10.25 -5.75 15.58
C GLU A 86 -10.07 -4.25 15.39
N ALA A 87 -9.53 -3.58 16.41
CA ALA A 87 -9.14 -2.18 16.36
C ALA A 87 -7.62 -2.06 16.37
N GLY A 88 -7.07 -1.16 15.57
CA GLY A 88 -5.63 -1.00 15.41
C GLY A 88 -5.17 0.46 15.43
N LEU A 89 -3.94 0.65 15.85
CA LEU A 89 -3.19 1.90 15.80
C LEU A 89 -1.85 1.64 15.13
N TYR A 90 -1.55 2.33 14.05
CA TYR A 90 -0.24 2.37 13.41
C TYR A 90 0.55 3.56 13.94
N PHE A 91 1.56 3.29 14.76
CA PHE A 91 2.38 4.35 15.38
C PHE A 91 3.70 3.79 15.89
N PRO A 92 4.82 4.46 15.61
CA PRO A 92 4.99 5.54 14.64
C PRO A 92 5.10 5.03 13.20
N LEU A 93 4.56 5.81 12.24
CA LEU A 93 4.98 5.69 10.85
C LEU A 93 6.32 6.41 10.70
N TYR A 94 7.29 5.79 10.02
CA TYR A 94 8.62 6.37 9.86
C TYR A 94 9.25 6.02 8.51
N SER A 95 10.20 6.85 8.11
CA SER A 95 11.12 6.55 7.02
C SER A 95 12.56 6.78 7.44
N ILE A 96 13.45 5.97 6.89
CA ILE A 96 14.89 6.22 6.89
C ILE A 96 15.26 6.50 5.44
N THR A 97 15.69 7.72 5.16
CA THR A 97 15.99 8.17 3.81
C THR A 97 17.39 7.75 3.36
N ARG A 98 17.68 7.92 2.08
CA ARG A 98 18.99 7.59 1.48
C ARG A 98 20.20 8.22 2.20
N ASP A 99 20.03 9.40 2.77
CA ASP A 99 21.05 10.13 3.55
C ASP A 99 21.06 9.76 5.04
N ASN A 100 20.34 8.69 5.42
CA ASN A 100 20.16 8.20 6.79
C ASN A 100 19.39 9.15 7.71
N SER A 101 18.63 10.08 7.18
CA SER A 101 17.72 10.89 8.00
C SER A 101 16.52 10.05 8.42
N VAL A 102 16.18 10.10 9.71
CA VAL A 102 14.98 9.44 10.26
C VAL A 102 13.85 10.45 10.32
N LEU A 103 12.76 10.16 9.63
CA LEU A 103 11.58 11.01 9.51
C LEU A 103 10.37 10.34 10.12
N TYR A 104 9.58 11.10 10.88
CA TYR A 104 8.27 10.67 11.37
C TYR A 104 7.21 11.05 10.32
N ASN A 105 6.44 10.09 9.86
CA ASN A 105 5.50 10.25 8.73
C ASN A 105 4.06 10.47 9.16
N GLY A 106 3.74 10.18 10.41
CA GLY A 106 2.38 10.27 10.92
C GLY A 106 1.92 9.02 11.66
N PHE A 107 0.60 8.84 11.73
CA PHE A 107 -0.03 7.67 12.34
C PHE A 107 -1.34 7.34 11.64
N LYS A 108 -1.85 6.09 11.84
CA LYS A 108 -3.16 5.67 11.32
C LYS A 108 -4.00 5.04 12.43
N LEU A 109 -5.31 5.20 12.31
CA LEU A 109 -6.30 4.44 13.06
C LEU A 109 -6.92 3.40 12.14
N ARG A 110 -7.11 2.18 12.63
CA ARG A 110 -7.64 1.06 11.87
C ARG A 110 -8.83 0.40 12.55
N THR A 111 -9.80 -0.02 11.75
CA THR A 111 -10.87 -0.92 12.18
C THR A 111 -11.04 -2.02 11.15
N LEU A 112 -10.91 -3.27 11.57
CA LEU A 112 -11.01 -4.44 10.71
C LEU A 112 -12.21 -5.31 11.13
N PHE A 113 -13.11 -5.53 10.20
CA PHE A 113 -14.28 -6.38 10.35
C PHE A 113 -14.14 -7.61 9.45
N VAL A 114 -14.29 -8.79 10.01
CA VAL A 114 -14.06 -10.05 9.28
C VAL A 114 -15.16 -11.07 9.52
N SER A 115 -15.31 -12.02 8.59
CA SER A 115 -16.07 -13.23 8.85
C SER A 115 -15.37 -14.02 9.97
N PRO A 116 -16.05 -14.38 11.07
CA PRO A 116 -15.43 -15.11 12.18
C PRO A 116 -14.82 -16.41 11.69
N ASP A 117 -13.66 -16.79 12.27
CA ASP A 117 -12.95 -18.04 11.96
C ASP A 117 -12.55 -18.16 10.47
N ALA A 118 -12.04 -17.05 9.91
CA ALA A 118 -11.66 -16.95 8.50
C ALA A 118 -10.70 -18.06 8.06
N ALA A 119 -9.72 -18.41 8.89
CA ALA A 119 -8.71 -19.43 8.61
C ALA A 119 -9.29 -20.83 8.36
N ASN A 120 -10.47 -21.15 8.93
CA ASN A 120 -11.12 -22.46 8.80
C ASN A 120 -12.32 -22.45 7.83
N ARG A 121 -12.62 -21.32 7.20
CA ARG A 121 -13.72 -21.20 6.23
C ARG A 121 -13.21 -21.41 4.82
N GLN A 122 -13.96 -22.14 4.01
CA GLN A 122 -13.64 -22.26 2.58
C GLN A 122 -13.67 -20.90 1.89
N VAL A 123 -14.63 -20.04 2.22
CA VAL A 123 -14.72 -18.65 1.73
C VAL A 123 -14.74 -17.73 2.93
N PHE A 124 -13.88 -16.74 2.91
CA PHE A 124 -13.80 -15.72 3.95
C PHE A 124 -13.84 -14.32 3.33
N TYR A 125 -14.26 -13.35 4.13
CA TYR A 125 -14.39 -11.97 3.71
C TYR A 125 -14.25 -11.02 4.89
N GLY A 126 -13.95 -9.78 4.57
CA GLY A 126 -13.85 -8.71 5.56
C GLY A 126 -13.81 -7.34 4.91
N VAL A 127 -13.69 -6.33 5.74
CA VAL A 127 -13.42 -4.96 5.32
C VAL A 127 -12.57 -4.26 6.35
N ASN A 128 -11.48 -3.66 5.89
CA ASN A 128 -10.62 -2.80 6.70
C ASN A 128 -10.90 -1.34 6.35
N PHE A 129 -10.91 -0.49 7.38
CA PHE A 129 -10.97 0.96 7.24
C PHE A 129 -9.75 1.56 7.96
N GLU A 130 -9.01 2.40 7.25
CA GLU A 130 -7.91 3.17 7.82
C GLU A 130 -8.17 4.65 7.68
N PHE A 131 -7.79 5.39 8.71
CA PHE A 131 -7.78 6.84 8.72
C PHE A 131 -6.38 7.32 9.10
N SER A 132 -5.74 8.07 8.20
CA SER A 132 -4.34 8.47 8.31
C SER A 132 -4.20 9.94 8.63
N PHE A 133 -3.25 10.24 9.53
CA PHE A 133 -2.70 11.56 9.80
C PHE A 133 -1.30 11.63 9.23
N ASN A 134 -1.13 12.33 8.12
CA ASN A 134 0.11 12.37 7.36
C ASN A 134 0.92 13.64 7.65
N THR A 135 2.24 13.51 7.64
CA THR A 135 3.14 14.67 7.53
C THR A 135 3.26 15.10 6.06
N GLN A 136 3.66 16.36 5.82
CA GLN A 136 3.71 16.92 4.45
C GLN A 136 4.73 16.26 3.53
N HIS A 137 5.78 15.66 4.08
CA HIS A 137 6.77 14.92 3.27
C HIS A 137 6.35 13.48 2.96
N TRP A 138 5.33 12.97 3.68
CA TRP A 138 4.78 11.64 3.46
C TRP A 138 3.64 11.66 2.45
N ASN A 139 2.72 12.60 2.58
CA ASN A 139 1.59 12.75 1.67
C ASN A 139 1.22 14.23 1.52
N GLU A 140 0.83 14.67 0.31
CA GLU A 140 0.34 16.03 0.07
C GLU A 140 -0.88 16.38 0.93
N ARG A 141 -1.66 15.35 1.30
CA ARG A 141 -2.86 15.49 2.13
C ARG A 141 -2.59 15.06 3.55
N ARG A 142 -2.91 15.96 4.47
CA ARG A 142 -2.77 15.72 5.90
C ARG A 142 -3.65 14.58 6.38
N TYR A 143 -4.81 14.40 5.77
CA TYR A 143 -5.78 13.37 6.09
C TYR A 143 -6.09 12.55 4.86
N THR A 144 -6.00 11.23 4.99
CA THR A 144 -6.41 10.28 3.97
C THR A 144 -7.15 9.13 4.66
N SER A 145 -7.88 8.35 3.88
CA SER A 145 -8.46 7.11 4.36
C SER A 145 -8.38 6.04 3.29
N GLU A 146 -8.33 4.80 3.73
CA GLU A 146 -8.39 3.62 2.89
C GLU A 146 -9.61 2.79 3.25
N ILE A 147 -10.26 2.22 2.25
CA ILE A 147 -11.24 1.15 2.40
C ILE A 147 -10.69 -0.05 1.66
N ARG A 148 -10.44 -1.14 2.41
CA ARG A 148 -9.86 -2.39 1.89
C ARG A 148 -10.84 -3.54 2.12
N PRO A 149 -11.73 -3.86 1.18
CA PRO A 149 -12.47 -5.11 1.20
C PRO A 149 -11.52 -6.30 1.10
N ILE A 150 -11.87 -7.40 1.74
CA ILE A 150 -11.11 -8.64 1.74
C ILE A 150 -12.04 -9.74 1.22
N ILE A 151 -11.59 -10.46 0.21
CA ILE A 151 -12.31 -11.60 -0.36
C ILE A 151 -11.29 -12.71 -0.54
N GLY A 152 -11.53 -13.88 0.06
CA GLY A 152 -10.59 -14.98 -0.06
C GLY A 152 -11.27 -16.34 -0.07
N THR A 153 -10.51 -17.34 -0.53
CA THR A 153 -10.95 -18.74 -0.54
C THR A 153 -9.76 -19.68 -0.34
N HIS A 154 -10.00 -20.75 0.44
CA HIS A 154 -9.08 -21.86 0.61
C HIS A 154 -9.46 -23.00 -0.34
N VAL A 155 -8.53 -23.44 -1.19
CA VAL A 155 -8.74 -24.53 -2.15
C VAL A 155 -7.60 -25.54 -2.02
N GLY A 156 -7.84 -26.61 -1.26
CA GLY A 156 -6.82 -27.59 -0.94
C GLY A 156 -5.68 -26.96 -0.13
N ARG A 157 -4.50 -26.92 -0.71
CA ARG A 157 -3.32 -26.29 -0.10
C ARG A 157 -3.07 -24.84 -0.56
N PHE A 158 -3.99 -24.26 -1.32
CA PHE A 158 -3.84 -22.91 -1.87
C PHE A 158 -4.85 -21.96 -1.25
N ASP A 159 -4.39 -20.75 -0.98
CA ASP A 159 -5.18 -19.61 -0.57
C ASP A 159 -5.17 -18.58 -1.71
N PHE A 160 -6.35 -18.10 -2.12
CA PHE A 160 -6.53 -17.05 -3.09
C PHE A 160 -7.20 -15.88 -2.42
N ILE A 161 -6.56 -14.71 -2.44
CA ILE A 161 -7.02 -13.53 -1.73
C ILE A 161 -6.98 -12.33 -2.66
N PHE A 162 -8.02 -11.51 -2.60
CA PHE A 162 -8.13 -10.26 -3.33
C PHE A 162 -8.63 -9.15 -2.42
N ASN A 163 -7.88 -8.05 -2.38
CA ASN A 163 -8.23 -6.82 -1.68
C ASN A 163 -8.46 -5.70 -2.69
N PRO A 164 -9.70 -5.40 -3.11
CA PRO A 164 -10.02 -4.24 -3.97
C PRO A 164 -9.98 -2.95 -3.17
N ILE A 165 -8.80 -2.39 -3.01
CA ILE A 165 -8.54 -1.22 -2.17
C ILE A 165 -8.95 0.05 -2.89
N VAL A 166 -9.56 0.98 -2.14
CA VAL A 166 -9.90 2.32 -2.59
C VAL A 166 -9.35 3.35 -1.61
N ASP A 167 -8.48 4.22 -2.11
CA ASP A 167 -7.91 5.34 -1.36
C ASP A 167 -8.71 6.61 -1.58
N ASN A 168 -8.83 7.39 -0.50
CA ASN A 168 -9.56 8.64 -0.46
C ASN A 168 -8.69 9.75 0.15
N SER A 169 -8.41 10.76 -0.64
CA SER A 169 -7.69 11.98 -0.25
C SER A 169 -8.60 13.15 0.12
N TYR A 170 -9.92 12.91 0.26
CA TYR A 170 -10.97 13.90 0.57
C TYR A 170 -11.09 15.05 -0.45
N ASN A 171 -10.69 14.81 -1.69
CA ASN A 171 -10.78 15.76 -2.82
C ASN A 171 -12.01 15.53 -3.71
N GLY A 172 -13.04 14.83 -3.20
CA GLY A 172 -14.24 14.45 -3.93
C GLY A 172 -14.13 13.06 -4.57
N PHE A 173 -15.29 12.47 -4.87
CA PHE A 173 -15.40 11.09 -5.38
C PHE A 173 -14.65 10.83 -6.69
N SER A 174 -14.47 11.85 -7.53
CA SER A 174 -13.72 11.72 -8.78
C SER A 174 -12.21 11.50 -8.59
N ASN A 175 -11.71 11.69 -7.37
CA ASN A 175 -10.31 11.54 -6.99
C ASN A 175 -10.05 10.32 -6.08
N LEU A 176 -11.01 9.41 -5.97
CA LEU A 176 -10.77 8.11 -5.36
C LEU A 176 -9.79 7.34 -6.24
N GLU A 177 -8.81 6.68 -5.62
CA GLU A 177 -7.78 5.90 -6.30
C GLU A 177 -8.02 4.41 -6.08
N PHE A 178 -7.78 3.60 -7.11
CA PHE A 178 -7.97 2.16 -7.06
C PHE A 178 -6.61 1.47 -7.02
N VAL A 179 -6.31 0.86 -5.87
CA VAL A 179 -4.98 0.29 -5.56
C VAL A 179 -5.09 -1.17 -5.07
N PRO A 180 -5.65 -2.08 -5.88
CA PRO A 180 -5.93 -3.44 -5.45
C PRO A 180 -4.65 -4.23 -5.13
N ALA A 181 -4.79 -5.22 -4.25
CA ALA A 181 -3.75 -6.18 -3.95
C ALA A 181 -4.29 -7.61 -4.05
N THR A 182 -3.46 -8.53 -4.54
CA THR A 182 -3.82 -9.93 -4.77
C THR A 182 -2.75 -10.83 -4.19
N ARG A 183 -3.15 -11.97 -3.61
CA ARG A 183 -2.22 -12.98 -3.09
C ARG A 183 -2.68 -14.38 -3.49
N VAL A 184 -1.73 -15.18 -3.95
CA VAL A 184 -1.87 -16.62 -4.12
C VAL A 184 -0.81 -17.28 -3.25
N ALA A 185 -1.23 -17.95 -2.18
CA ALA A 185 -0.34 -18.65 -1.26
C ALA A 185 -0.51 -20.15 -1.34
N MET A 186 0.59 -20.87 -1.12
CA MET A 186 0.63 -22.31 -1.02
C MET A 186 1.10 -22.70 0.36
N ASN A 187 0.26 -23.42 1.11
CA ASN A 187 0.58 -24.00 2.41
C ASN A 187 1.55 -25.16 2.22
N VAL A 188 2.83 -24.95 2.52
CA VAL A 188 3.89 -25.98 2.44
C VAL A 188 3.84 -26.88 3.67
N SER A 189 3.63 -26.28 4.84
CA SER A 189 3.42 -26.94 6.12
C SER A 189 2.55 -26.06 7.02
N GLU A 190 2.22 -26.52 8.23
CA GLU A 190 1.51 -25.71 9.23
C GLU A 190 2.26 -24.43 9.63
N ALA A 191 3.58 -24.43 9.50
CA ALA A 191 4.43 -23.30 9.89
C ALA A 191 5.04 -22.54 8.71
N CYS A 192 4.71 -22.92 7.45
CA CYS A 192 5.37 -22.31 6.29
C CYS A 192 4.42 -22.20 5.10
N LYS A 193 4.32 -20.99 4.55
CA LYS A 193 3.62 -20.68 3.29
C LYS A 193 4.59 -20.05 2.29
N LEU A 194 4.41 -20.34 1.01
CA LEU A 194 5.04 -19.63 -0.10
C LEU A 194 3.95 -18.90 -0.85
N ALA A 195 4.17 -17.62 -1.20
CA ALA A 195 3.17 -16.84 -1.89
C ALA A 195 3.74 -16.02 -3.04
N LEU A 196 2.86 -15.68 -3.98
CA LEU A 196 3.01 -14.60 -4.93
C LEU A 196 1.99 -13.52 -4.57
N GLU A 197 2.45 -12.28 -4.55
CA GLU A 197 1.58 -11.12 -4.30
C GLU A 197 1.78 -10.08 -5.39
N GLU A 198 0.70 -9.44 -5.78
CA GLU A 198 0.68 -8.34 -6.72
C GLU A 198 0.02 -7.14 -6.06
N TYR A 199 0.68 -5.99 -6.18
CA TYR A 199 0.20 -4.70 -5.67
C TYR A 199 0.16 -3.72 -6.84
N ASP A 200 -1.03 -3.17 -7.06
CA ASP A 200 -1.30 -2.31 -8.21
C ASP A 200 -1.74 -0.92 -7.76
N ASP A 201 -1.42 0.09 -8.57
CA ASP A 201 -2.01 1.41 -8.50
C ASP A 201 -2.44 1.82 -9.91
N PHE A 202 -3.75 1.80 -10.14
CA PHE A 202 -4.36 2.21 -11.40
C PHE A 202 -4.59 3.71 -11.47
N GLY A 203 -4.40 4.43 -10.38
CA GLY A 203 -4.76 5.82 -10.23
C GLY A 203 -6.27 6.01 -10.00
N ARG A 204 -6.78 7.15 -10.40
CA ARG A 204 -8.16 7.56 -10.10
C ARG A 204 -9.20 6.65 -10.76
N VAL A 205 -10.21 6.23 -10.00
CA VAL A 205 -11.34 5.42 -10.49
C VAL A 205 -12.06 6.12 -11.67
N SER A 206 -12.15 7.44 -11.65
CA SER A 206 -12.79 8.22 -12.72
C SER A 206 -11.98 8.27 -14.02
N HIS A 207 -10.66 8.03 -13.95
CA HIS A 207 -9.76 8.09 -15.10
C HIS A 207 -8.43 7.39 -14.76
N PHE A 208 -8.34 6.10 -15.06
CA PHE A 208 -7.13 5.33 -14.83
C PHE A 208 -5.93 5.90 -15.56
N LEU A 209 -4.78 5.78 -14.94
CA LEU A 209 -3.50 6.15 -15.55
C LEU A 209 -3.23 5.32 -16.82
N PRO A 210 -2.48 5.85 -17.81
CA PRO A 210 -1.95 5.02 -18.88
C PRO A 210 -1.13 3.85 -18.32
N ALA A 211 -1.23 2.66 -18.89
CA ALA A 211 -0.63 1.44 -18.35
C ALA A 211 0.86 1.57 -17.97
N ALA A 212 1.66 2.32 -18.74
CA ALA A 212 3.06 2.56 -18.43
C ALA A 212 3.29 3.43 -17.18
N LYS A 213 2.28 4.17 -16.72
CA LYS A 213 2.33 5.04 -15.54
C LYS A 213 1.65 4.44 -14.32
N GLN A 214 0.90 3.36 -14.48
CA GLN A 214 0.35 2.59 -13.37
C GLN A 214 1.51 1.93 -12.62
N SER A 215 1.38 1.77 -11.31
CA SER A 215 2.30 0.92 -10.55
C SER A 215 1.79 -0.52 -10.59
N HIS A 216 2.67 -1.45 -10.89
CA HIS A 216 2.44 -2.89 -10.81
C HIS A 216 3.68 -3.52 -10.20
N GLN A 217 3.55 -4.14 -9.04
CA GLN A 217 4.66 -4.72 -8.28
C GLN A 217 4.34 -6.19 -7.96
N LEU A 218 5.22 -7.11 -8.36
CA LEU A 218 5.09 -8.53 -8.09
C LEU A 218 6.12 -8.96 -7.04
N PHE A 219 5.66 -9.63 -5.99
CA PHE A 219 6.48 -10.14 -4.89
C PHE A 219 6.45 -11.66 -4.84
N GLY A 220 7.63 -12.26 -4.60
CA GLY A 220 7.75 -13.60 -4.05
C GLY A 220 7.87 -13.51 -2.53
N VAL A 221 7.04 -14.24 -1.80
CA VAL A 221 6.88 -14.11 -0.35
C VAL A 221 7.03 -15.47 0.33
N LEU A 222 7.65 -15.46 1.50
CA LEU A 222 7.80 -16.58 2.42
C LEU A 222 7.24 -16.19 3.78
N ASP A 223 6.25 -16.94 4.27
CA ASP A 223 5.76 -16.83 5.65
C ASP A 223 6.24 -18.00 6.48
N ILE A 224 6.69 -17.68 7.67
CA ILE A 224 7.14 -18.67 8.64
C ILE A 224 6.58 -18.33 10.02
N ASN A 225 6.04 -19.31 10.73
CA ASN A 225 5.72 -19.18 12.15
C ASN A 225 6.78 -19.88 13.00
N ILE A 226 7.44 -19.13 13.88
CA ILE A 226 8.51 -19.62 14.74
C ILE A 226 8.09 -19.37 16.20
N HIS A 227 7.57 -20.39 16.87
CA HIS A 227 7.16 -20.31 18.28
C HIS A 227 6.23 -19.14 18.59
N GLY A 228 5.24 -18.90 17.71
CA GLY A 228 4.27 -17.81 17.85
C GLY A 228 4.76 -16.44 17.39
N LEU A 229 5.96 -16.34 16.82
CA LEU A 229 6.39 -15.19 16.03
C LEU A 229 6.08 -15.48 14.56
N SER A 230 5.21 -14.69 13.97
CA SER A 230 4.96 -14.71 12.53
C SER A 230 5.98 -13.83 11.81
N VAL A 231 6.62 -14.38 10.80
CA VAL A 231 7.63 -13.69 9.97
C VAL A 231 7.21 -13.80 8.52
N GLU A 232 6.93 -12.68 7.89
CA GLU A 232 6.70 -12.60 6.45
C GLU A 232 7.86 -11.86 5.80
N MET A 233 8.49 -12.46 4.81
CA MET A 233 9.59 -11.87 4.04
C MET A 233 9.27 -11.91 2.56
N GLY A 234 9.47 -10.80 1.86
CA GLY A 234 9.21 -10.72 0.42
C GLY A 234 10.26 -9.93 -0.34
N VAL A 235 10.47 -10.34 -1.59
CA VAL A 235 11.26 -9.60 -2.58
C VAL A 235 10.37 -9.29 -3.76
N GLY A 236 10.26 -8.00 -4.09
CA GLY A 236 9.38 -7.48 -5.12
C GLY A 236 10.14 -6.82 -6.27
N ALA A 237 9.55 -6.91 -7.45
CA ALA A 237 9.99 -6.23 -8.65
C ALA A 237 8.85 -5.40 -9.25
N GLY A 238 9.14 -4.15 -9.60
CA GLY A 238 8.24 -3.31 -10.39
C GLY A 238 8.21 -3.75 -11.84
N LEU A 239 7.01 -3.86 -12.39
CA LEU A 239 6.77 -4.34 -13.76
C LEU A 239 6.59 -3.20 -14.77
N THR A 240 6.41 -1.98 -14.28
CA THR A 240 6.17 -0.78 -15.10
C THR A 240 7.12 0.35 -14.74
N SER A 241 7.17 1.39 -15.57
CA SER A 241 7.97 2.58 -15.27
C SER A 241 7.38 3.46 -14.16
N GLY A 242 6.11 3.24 -13.77
CA GLY A 242 5.46 3.89 -12.64
C GLY A 242 5.74 3.22 -11.29
N SER A 243 6.40 2.05 -11.29
CA SER A 243 6.69 1.27 -10.08
C SER A 243 8.11 1.50 -9.57
N ASP A 244 8.31 1.38 -8.26
CA ASP A 244 9.65 1.15 -7.72
C ASP A 244 10.21 -0.19 -8.22
N HIS A 245 11.48 -0.22 -8.59
CA HIS A 245 12.04 -1.33 -9.35
C HIS A 245 12.34 -2.57 -8.51
N ARG A 246 12.85 -2.38 -7.27
CA ARG A 246 13.22 -3.48 -6.36
C ARG A 246 12.93 -3.11 -4.92
N ILE A 247 12.13 -3.94 -4.29
CA ILE A 247 11.66 -3.74 -2.92
C ILE A 247 11.90 -5.02 -2.13
N VAL A 248 12.28 -4.87 -0.88
CA VAL A 248 12.34 -5.98 0.10
C VAL A 248 11.40 -5.63 1.22
N LYS A 249 10.48 -6.54 1.57
CA LYS A 249 9.60 -6.37 2.73
C LYS A 249 9.94 -7.38 3.82
N LEU A 250 9.74 -6.94 5.06
CA LEU A 250 9.81 -7.77 6.26
C LEU A 250 8.68 -7.36 7.20
N ILE A 251 7.84 -8.31 7.56
CA ILE A 251 6.79 -8.14 8.56
C ILE A 251 7.03 -9.13 9.69
N LEU A 252 7.05 -8.62 10.92
CA LEU A 252 7.15 -9.43 12.14
C LEU A 252 5.91 -9.20 12.97
N SER A 253 5.19 -10.26 13.33
CA SER A 253 3.95 -10.15 14.10
C SER A 253 3.94 -11.13 15.26
N LYS A 254 3.42 -10.68 16.41
CA LYS A 254 3.32 -11.50 17.62
C LYS A 254 2.16 -11.06 18.50
N ASP A 255 1.42 -12.04 18.99
CA ASP A 255 0.46 -11.87 20.08
C ASP A 255 1.19 -11.70 21.43
N LEU A 256 0.68 -10.77 22.25
CA LEU A 256 1.27 -10.34 23.53
C LEU A 256 0.42 -10.80 24.71
#